data_b2ab6f281c03a0248215aa5d5f39185c
#
_entry.id   b2ab6f281c03a0248215aa5d5f39185c
#
_cell.length_a   1.000
_cell.length_b   1.000
_cell.length_c   1.000
_cell.angle_alpha   90.00
_cell.angle_beta   90.00
_cell.angle_gamma   90.00
#
_symmetry.space_group_name_H-M   'P 1'
#
loop_
_entity.id
_entity.type
_entity.pdbx_description
1 polymer ?
#
loop_
_entity_poly.entity_id
_entity_poly.type
_entity_poly.pdbx_seq_one_letter_code
_entity_poly.pdbx_strand_id
1 'polypeptide(L)'
;MIKHKYACLGILCLMMFVVEPFYSQTPDVLRLEYMLMPENSGEVETSRIKLVLNVPFAVRDKKDYVVLGAEYNRYNFEVPDDLFPDAGNLSKFHVLDVNFAYLYKLSEKWNLIGVVTPRWSSNFVEELQEDDFNMNYTVGAYKNVKDVEKPYMLVLGISYNGTSPIDVPLPFVYYEKRFHPNWSYVLGAPKSGMKYFTKKGHFFQTEVFLDGYYVNIQNDILLSGNNLSTDVSSTALLLTLGYQYKITKDMSVYFIGGRSIYQNSALRNEEREDIFTLNDAAGLYFRTGIRIGI
;
A
#
# COMPACT_ATOMS: atom_id res chain seq x y z
N MET A 1 -3.13 2.27 -42.05
CA MET A 1 -2.65 1.77 -40.72
C MET A 1 -2.35 2.87 -39.69
N ILE A 2 -2.68 4.13 -39.94
CA ILE A 2 -2.38 5.28 -39.02
C ILE A 2 -3.64 5.73 -38.24
N LYS A 3 -4.83 5.44 -38.71
CA LYS A 3 -6.10 5.89 -38.07
C LYS A 3 -6.46 5.23 -36.71
N HIS A 4 -5.92 4.05 -36.40
CA HIS A 4 -6.22 3.39 -35.11
C HIS A 4 -5.37 3.85 -33.94
N LYS A 5 -4.18 4.43 -34.17
CA LYS A 5 -3.33 4.95 -33.08
C LYS A 5 -3.90 6.19 -32.40
N TYR A 6 -4.63 7.03 -33.15
CA TYR A 6 -5.26 8.24 -32.59
C TYR A 6 -6.61 7.97 -31.92
N ALA A 7 -7.26 6.85 -32.24
CA ALA A 7 -8.49 6.47 -31.58
C ALA A 7 -8.27 6.04 -30.13
N CYS A 8 -7.20 5.28 -29.83
CA CYS A 8 -6.84 4.93 -28.46
C CYS A 8 -6.40 6.13 -27.62
N LEU A 9 -5.66 7.08 -28.24
CA LEU A 9 -5.25 8.32 -27.57
C LEU A 9 -6.46 9.25 -27.32
N GLY A 10 -7.41 9.29 -28.24
CA GLY A 10 -8.66 10.06 -28.12
C GLY A 10 -9.59 9.50 -27.03
N ILE A 11 -9.65 8.17 -26.87
CA ILE A 11 -10.44 7.52 -25.81
C ILE A 11 -9.81 7.75 -24.43
N LEU A 12 -8.48 7.75 -24.35
CA LEU A 12 -7.74 8.10 -23.12
C LEU A 12 -7.97 9.57 -22.72
N CYS A 13 -7.99 10.48 -23.69
CA CYS A 13 -8.31 11.90 -23.45
C CYS A 13 -9.79 12.15 -23.15
N LEU A 14 -10.72 11.34 -23.71
CA LEU A 14 -12.15 11.52 -23.48
C LEU A 14 -12.60 11.04 -22.10
N MET A 15 -11.85 10.13 -21.46
CA MET A 15 -12.08 9.71 -20.07
C MET A 15 -11.67 10.78 -19.04
N MET A 16 -10.93 11.82 -19.44
CA MET A 16 -10.50 12.92 -18.56
C MET A 16 -11.58 13.99 -18.30
N PHE A 17 -12.73 13.95 -18.98
CA PHE A 17 -13.67 15.09 -19.00
C PHE A 17 -14.94 14.95 -18.14
N VAL A 18 -15.09 13.90 -17.36
CA VAL A 18 -16.30 13.74 -16.53
C VAL A 18 -15.97 13.33 -15.10
N VAL A 19 -15.27 14.18 -14.36
CA VAL A 19 -15.29 14.10 -12.88
C VAL A 19 -15.15 15.50 -12.29
N GLU A 20 -16.23 15.97 -11.66
CA GLU A 20 -16.24 17.13 -10.77
C GLU A 20 -15.14 17.01 -9.70
N PRO A 21 -14.51 18.12 -9.23
CA PRO A 21 -13.36 18.08 -8.35
C PRO A 21 -13.77 17.66 -6.93
N PHE A 22 -13.69 16.38 -6.65
CA PHE A 22 -13.88 15.87 -5.30
C PHE A 22 -12.54 15.78 -4.56
N TYR A 23 -12.40 16.52 -3.47
CA TYR A 23 -11.25 16.49 -2.55
C TYR A 23 -11.25 15.26 -1.61
N SER A 24 -11.73 14.11 -2.06
CA SER A 24 -11.54 12.82 -1.41
C SER A 24 -10.38 12.10 -2.11
N GLN A 25 -9.62 11.27 -1.41
CA GLN A 25 -8.56 10.49 -2.05
C GLN A 25 -9.18 9.64 -3.16
N THR A 26 -9.04 10.09 -4.40
CA THR A 26 -9.35 9.28 -5.57
C THR A 26 -8.37 8.13 -5.62
N PRO A 27 -8.79 6.91 -6.05
CA PRO A 27 -7.86 5.83 -6.28
C PRO A 27 -6.74 6.29 -7.21
N ASP A 28 -5.50 5.95 -6.86
CA ASP A 28 -4.38 6.24 -7.74
C ASP A 28 -4.52 5.40 -9.01
N VAL A 29 -4.51 6.05 -10.16
CA VAL A 29 -4.33 5.39 -11.46
C VAL A 29 -2.88 4.98 -11.62
N LEU A 30 -1.97 5.88 -11.22
CA LEU A 30 -0.54 5.63 -11.20
C LEU A 30 0.06 6.22 -9.93
N ARG A 31 0.93 5.47 -9.27
CA ARG A 31 1.76 5.95 -8.17
C ARG A 31 3.16 5.37 -8.27
N LEU A 32 4.15 6.26 -8.18
CA LEU A 32 5.55 5.89 -7.97
C LEU A 32 5.97 6.44 -6.62
N GLU A 33 6.54 5.59 -5.77
CA GLU A 33 6.88 5.91 -4.39
C GLU A 33 8.27 5.37 -4.06
N TYR A 34 9.03 6.12 -3.30
CA TYR A 34 10.25 5.71 -2.63
C TYR A 34 10.09 5.85 -1.12
N MET A 35 10.50 4.85 -0.37
CA MET A 35 10.52 4.83 1.08
C MET A 35 11.91 4.47 1.57
N LEU A 36 12.32 5.07 2.69
CA LEU A 36 13.57 4.83 3.38
C LEU A 36 13.35 4.78 4.89
N MET A 37 13.83 3.73 5.51
CA MET A 37 14.04 3.61 6.96
C MET A 37 15.55 3.45 7.14
N PRO A 38 16.27 4.55 7.49
CA PRO A 38 17.72 4.52 7.63
C PRO A 38 18.15 3.59 8.76
N GLU A 39 19.37 3.11 8.66
CA GLU A 39 20.04 2.39 9.75
C GLU A 39 19.96 3.19 11.05
N ASN A 40 19.71 2.48 12.14
CA ASN A 40 19.72 3.03 13.49
C ASN A 40 20.47 2.08 14.42
N SER A 41 21.64 2.51 14.91
CA SER A 41 22.43 1.76 15.92
C SER A 41 22.91 0.37 15.48
N GLY A 42 23.26 0.16 14.20
CA GLY A 42 23.79 -1.10 13.67
C GLY A 42 22.71 -2.08 13.23
N GLU A 43 21.50 -1.58 13.01
CA GLU A 43 20.38 -2.35 12.48
C GLU A 43 20.26 -2.21 10.96
N VAL A 44 19.41 -3.05 10.37
CA VAL A 44 19.23 -3.15 8.92
C VAL A 44 18.58 -1.88 8.36
N GLU A 45 19.24 -1.19 7.44
CA GLU A 45 18.59 -0.18 6.61
C GLU A 45 17.59 -0.84 5.65
N THR A 46 16.41 -0.26 5.53
CA THR A 46 15.39 -0.73 4.59
C THR A 46 14.98 0.38 3.65
N SER A 47 15.04 0.13 2.34
CA SER A 47 14.44 1.01 1.35
C SER A 47 13.45 0.25 0.45
N ARG A 48 12.46 0.98 -0.12
CA ARG A 48 11.46 0.41 -1.01
C ARG A 48 11.17 1.34 -2.19
N ILE A 49 11.14 0.77 -3.38
CA ILE A 49 10.52 1.40 -4.55
C ILE A 49 9.17 0.71 -4.77
N LYS A 50 8.10 1.50 -4.90
CA LYS A 50 6.74 1.01 -5.17
C LYS A 50 6.21 1.64 -6.45
N LEU A 51 5.65 0.81 -7.32
CA LEU A 51 4.88 1.22 -8.49
C LEU A 51 3.47 0.65 -8.39
N VAL A 52 2.46 1.50 -8.56
CA VAL A 52 1.04 1.10 -8.60
C VAL A 52 0.43 1.58 -9.90
N LEU A 53 -0.33 0.70 -10.55
CA LEU A 53 -1.12 1.01 -11.73
C LEU A 53 -2.54 0.43 -11.53
N ASN A 54 -3.58 1.24 -11.69
CA ASN A 54 -4.97 0.80 -11.64
C ASN A 54 -5.75 1.35 -12.82
N VAL A 55 -6.48 0.50 -13.50
CA VAL A 55 -7.33 0.87 -14.66
C VAL A 55 -8.77 0.51 -14.36
N PRO A 56 -9.65 1.51 -14.11
CA PRO A 56 -11.07 1.27 -13.89
C PRO A 56 -11.82 1.14 -15.22
N PHE A 57 -12.71 0.16 -15.30
CA PHE A 57 -13.62 -0.07 -16.41
C PHE A 57 -15.06 0.05 -15.90
N ALA A 58 -15.81 0.98 -16.48
CA ALA A 58 -17.22 1.12 -16.17
C ALA A 58 -18.03 -0.02 -16.80
N VAL A 59 -18.89 -0.64 -16.01
CA VAL A 59 -19.81 -1.73 -16.43
C VAL A 59 -21.24 -1.40 -15.98
N ARG A 60 -22.21 -2.16 -16.44
CA ARG A 60 -23.66 -1.97 -16.14
C ARG A 60 -24.11 -0.51 -16.29
N ASP A 61 -23.92 0.05 -17.48
CA ASP A 61 -24.28 1.46 -17.78
C ASP A 61 -23.63 2.47 -16.81
N LYS A 62 -22.36 2.26 -16.48
CA LYS A 62 -21.56 3.10 -15.56
C LYS A 62 -22.07 3.10 -14.10
N LYS A 63 -22.84 2.10 -13.71
CA LYS A 63 -23.26 1.94 -12.31
C LYS A 63 -22.20 1.23 -11.48
N ASP A 64 -21.51 0.26 -12.08
CA ASP A 64 -20.48 -0.53 -11.44
C ASP A 64 -19.13 -0.32 -12.12
N TYR A 65 -18.06 -0.76 -11.45
CA TYR A 65 -16.72 -0.71 -11.99
C TYR A 65 -15.98 -2.03 -11.75
N VAL A 66 -15.27 -2.49 -12.76
CA VAL A 66 -14.18 -3.46 -12.64
C VAL A 66 -12.89 -2.67 -12.62
N VAL A 67 -12.01 -2.95 -11.68
CA VAL A 67 -10.67 -2.35 -11.65
C VAL A 67 -9.64 -3.45 -11.80
N LEU A 68 -8.79 -3.31 -12.83
CA LEU A 68 -7.60 -4.13 -13.00
C LEU A 68 -6.41 -3.33 -12.50
N GLY A 69 -5.66 -3.90 -11.57
CA GLY A 69 -4.51 -3.25 -10.97
C GLY A 69 -3.26 -4.11 -10.99
N ALA A 70 -2.13 -3.46 -10.92
CA ALA A 70 -0.84 -4.08 -10.65
C ALA A 70 -0.09 -3.22 -9.63
N GLU A 71 0.53 -3.86 -8.66
CA GLU A 71 1.42 -3.21 -7.72
C GLU A 71 2.73 -3.99 -7.67
N TYR A 72 3.84 -3.27 -7.80
CA TYR A 72 5.17 -3.86 -7.67
C TYR A 72 5.93 -3.13 -6.58
N ASN A 73 6.48 -3.89 -5.65
CA ASN A 73 7.36 -3.40 -4.60
C ASN A 73 8.71 -4.09 -4.73
N ARG A 74 9.79 -3.30 -4.72
CA ARG A 74 11.15 -3.79 -4.56
C ARG A 74 11.70 -3.24 -3.27
N TYR A 75 12.00 -4.13 -2.35
CA TYR A 75 12.71 -3.82 -1.10
C TYR A 75 14.20 -4.07 -1.30
N ASN A 76 15.03 -3.20 -0.72
CA ASN A 76 16.45 -3.41 -0.57
C ASN A 76 16.78 -3.31 0.92
N PHE A 77 17.59 -4.24 1.38
CA PHE A 77 18.07 -4.32 2.75
C PHE A 77 19.59 -4.24 2.74
N GLU A 78 20.14 -3.39 3.58
CA GLU A 78 21.56 -3.40 3.86
C GLU A 78 21.77 -4.20 5.16
N VAL A 79 22.01 -5.50 4.98
CA VAL A 79 22.28 -6.44 6.10
C VAL A 79 23.79 -6.54 6.27
N PRO A 80 24.32 -6.37 7.49
CA PRO A 80 25.74 -6.60 7.74
C PRO A 80 26.18 -8.02 7.36
N ASP A 81 27.28 -8.15 6.61
CA ASP A 81 27.77 -9.42 6.08
C ASP A 81 28.15 -10.45 7.17
N ASP A 82 28.45 -9.97 8.38
CA ASP A 82 28.87 -10.78 9.53
C ASP A 82 27.70 -11.21 10.44
N LEU A 83 26.47 -10.80 10.11
CA LEU A 83 25.30 -11.07 10.97
C LEU A 83 24.98 -12.59 11.00
N PHE A 84 25.01 -13.26 9.84
CA PHE A 84 24.86 -14.71 9.69
C PHE A 84 25.32 -15.14 8.29
N PRO A 85 25.60 -16.47 8.07
CA PRO A 85 25.88 -17.00 6.74
C PRO A 85 24.75 -16.69 5.75
N ASP A 86 25.08 -16.43 4.49
CA ASP A 86 24.15 -16.15 3.41
C ASP A 86 23.24 -14.91 3.58
N ALA A 87 23.62 -13.96 4.48
CA ALA A 87 22.92 -12.70 4.66
C ALA A 87 22.72 -11.92 3.33
N GLY A 88 23.62 -12.11 2.36
CA GLY A 88 23.49 -11.52 1.01
C GLY A 88 22.21 -11.90 0.25
N ASN A 89 21.62 -13.06 0.53
CA ASN A 89 20.35 -13.50 -0.06
C ASN A 89 19.16 -12.66 0.41
N LEU A 90 19.31 -11.93 1.51
CA LEU A 90 18.30 -11.00 2.03
C LEU A 90 18.41 -9.58 1.46
N SER A 91 19.38 -9.31 0.59
CA SER A 91 19.62 -7.93 0.12
C SER A 91 18.49 -7.35 -0.73
N LYS A 92 17.68 -8.19 -1.38
CA LYS A 92 16.60 -7.73 -2.27
C LYS A 92 15.41 -8.67 -2.22
N PHE A 93 14.23 -8.05 -2.08
CA PHE A 93 12.95 -8.76 -2.19
C PHE A 93 12.01 -8.05 -3.15
N HIS A 94 11.16 -8.83 -3.77
CA HIS A 94 10.19 -8.37 -4.76
C HIS A 94 8.80 -8.84 -4.37
N VAL A 95 7.82 -7.95 -4.47
CA VAL A 95 6.41 -8.29 -4.28
C VAL A 95 5.65 -7.77 -5.49
N LEU A 96 5.00 -8.67 -6.21
CA LEU A 96 4.16 -8.37 -7.36
C LEU A 96 2.71 -8.77 -7.07
N ASP A 97 1.82 -7.81 -7.05
CA ASP A 97 0.38 -7.99 -6.91
C ASP A 97 -0.33 -7.74 -8.23
N VAL A 98 -1.28 -8.60 -8.58
CA VAL A 98 -2.25 -8.34 -9.64
C VAL A 98 -3.64 -8.26 -9.02
N ASN A 99 -4.28 -7.10 -9.10
CA ASN A 99 -5.53 -6.82 -8.42
C ASN A 99 -6.73 -6.92 -9.37
N PHE A 100 -7.73 -7.70 -9.00
CA PHE A 100 -9.02 -7.79 -9.66
C PHE A 100 -10.09 -7.31 -8.67
N ALA A 101 -10.60 -6.10 -8.89
CA ALA A 101 -11.63 -5.54 -8.02
C ALA A 101 -12.95 -5.35 -8.76
N TYR A 102 -14.05 -5.63 -8.06
CA TYR A 102 -15.41 -5.32 -8.51
C TYR A 102 -16.10 -4.40 -7.52
N LEU A 103 -16.51 -3.22 -8.00
CA LEU A 103 -17.25 -2.24 -7.24
C LEU A 103 -18.69 -2.27 -7.68
N TYR A 104 -19.58 -2.74 -6.81
CA TYR A 104 -21.00 -2.88 -7.03
C TYR A 104 -21.76 -1.72 -6.37
N LYS A 105 -22.52 -0.95 -7.16
CA LYS A 105 -23.40 0.09 -6.63
C LYS A 105 -24.65 -0.55 -6.02
N LEU A 106 -24.68 -0.66 -4.69
CA LEU A 106 -25.81 -1.22 -3.96
C LEU A 106 -26.97 -0.21 -3.85
N SER A 107 -26.66 1.06 -3.62
CA SER A 107 -27.65 2.15 -3.52
C SER A 107 -26.99 3.50 -3.85
N GLU A 108 -27.73 4.62 -3.74
CA GLU A 108 -27.19 5.96 -3.96
C GLU A 108 -26.02 6.33 -2.99
N LYS A 109 -25.96 5.68 -1.82
CA LYS A 109 -24.96 6.00 -0.79
C LYS A 109 -24.00 4.85 -0.50
N TRP A 110 -24.41 3.60 -0.77
CA TRP A 110 -23.64 2.41 -0.43
C TRP A 110 -23.13 1.68 -1.66
N ASN A 111 -21.88 1.29 -1.61
CA ASN A 111 -21.25 0.42 -2.61
C ASN A 111 -20.60 -0.75 -1.90
N LEU A 112 -20.56 -1.90 -2.55
CA LEU A 112 -19.80 -3.07 -2.13
C LEU A 112 -18.51 -3.15 -2.94
N ILE A 113 -17.50 -3.71 -2.37
CA ILE A 113 -16.23 -3.99 -3.03
C ILE A 113 -15.78 -5.41 -2.73
N GLY A 114 -15.37 -6.13 -3.75
CA GLY A 114 -14.65 -7.38 -3.65
C GLY A 114 -13.33 -7.26 -4.40
N VAL A 115 -12.24 -7.72 -3.81
CA VAL A 115 -10.92 -7.72 -4.44
C VAL A 115 -10.29 -9.10 -4.27
N VAL A 116 -9.72 -9.61 -5.35
CA VAL A 116 -8.87 -10.80 -5.36
C VAL A 116 -7.51 -10.38 -5.88
N THR A 117 -6.46 -10.77 -5.15
CA THR A 117 -5.09 -10.38 -5.46
C THR A 117 -4.18 -11.60 -5.44
N PRO A 118 -3.93 -12.24 -6.60
CA PRO A 118 -2.74 -13.05 -6.79
C PRO A 118 -1.50 -12.24 -6.46
N ARG A 119 -0.62 -12.80 -5.62
CA ARG A 119 0.63 -12.19 -5.17
C ARG A 119 1.80 -13.15 -5.37
N TRP A 120 2.88 -12.63 -5.92
CA TRP A 120 4.20 -13.28 -5.94
C TRP A 120 5.13 -12.45 -5.07
N SER A 121 5.78 -13.10 -4.11
CA SER A 121 6.49 -12.41 -3.04
C SER A 121 7.72 -13.21 -2.59
N SER A 122 8.91 -12.82 -3.06
CA SER A 122 10.16 -13.55 -2.74
C SER A 122 11.41 -12.71 -3.03
N ASN A 123 12.59 -13.27 -2.69
CA ASN A 123 13.89 -12.77 -3.15
C ASN A 123 14.21 -13.17 -4.60
N PHE A 124 13.49 -14.15 -5.19
CA PHE A 124 13.61 -14.64 -6.58
C PHE A 124 15.05 -14.87 -7.02
N VAL A 125 15.82 -15.59 -6.21
CA VAL A 125 17.19 -15.99 -6.55
C VAL A 125 17.23 -17.24 -7.44
N GLU A 126 16.09 -17.97 -7.51
CA GLU A 126 15.88 -19.14 -8.37
C GLU A 126 14.62 -18.97 -9.23
N GLU A 127 14.21 -20.05 -9.93
CA GLU A 127 12.92 -20.09 -10.63
C GLU A 127 11.75 -19.97 -9.64
N LEU A 128 10.57 -19.55 -10.15
CA LEU A 128 9.37 -19.41 -9.34
C LEU A 128 8.99 -20.74 -8.67
N GLN A 129 8.79 -20.69 -7.38
CA GLN A 129 8.37 -21.80 -6.51
C GLN A 129 6.93 -21.63 -6.05
N GLU A 130 6.32 -22.68 -5.54
CA GLU A 130 4.94 -22.67 -5.06
C GLU A 130 4.77 -21.71 -3.87
N ASP A 131 5.75 -21.65 -2.96
CA ASP A 131 5.75 -20.82 -1.77
C ASP A 131 5.93 -19.32 -2.05
N ASP A 132 6.40 -18.97 -3.26
CA ASP A 132 6.43 -17.57 -3.71
C ASP A 132 5.03 -17.01 -3.99
N PHE A 133 4.02 -17.87 -4.18
CA PHE A 133 2.69 -17.51 -4.61
C PHE A 133 1.68 -17.54 -3.47
N ASN A 134 0.91 -16.46 -3.35
CA ASN A 134 -0.15 -16.33 -2.37
C ASN A 134 -1.41 -15.68 -2.97
N MET A 135 -2.57 -15.95 -2.36
CA MET A 135 -3.83 -15.34 -2.73
C MET A 135 -4.36 -14.48 -1.60
N ASN A 136 -4.65 -13.21 -1.90
CA ASN A 136 -5.26 -12.29 -0.94
C ASN A 136 -6.69 -11.99 -1.36
N TYR A 137 -7.57 -11.80 -0.36
CA TYR A 137 -8.98 -11.54 -0.57
C TYR A 137 -9.44 -10.38 0.30
N THR A 138 -10.21 -9.47 -0.28
CA THR A 138 -10.82 -8.37 0.46
C THR A 138 -12.28 -8.23 0.06
N VAL A 139 -13.15 -8.14 1.05
CA VAL A 139 -14.55 -7.79 0.85
C VAL A 139 -14.92 -6.65 1.77
N GLY A 140 -15.74 -5.73 1.28
CA GLY A 140 -16.13 -4.58 2.08
C GLY A 140 -17.33 -3.83 1.52
N ALA A 141 -17.75 -2.86 2.29
CA ALA A 141 -18.76 -1.90 1.89
C ALA A 141 -18.26 -0.49 2.17
N TYR A 142 -18.53 0.43 1.28
CA TYR A 142 -18.23 1.83 1.52
C TYR A 142 -19.42 2.73 1.26
N LYS A 143 -19.50 3.75 2.10
CA LYS A 143 -20.50 4.82 2.02
C LYS A 143 -19.78 6.13 1.81
N ASN A 144 -20.13 6.83 0.73
CA ASN A 144 -19.54 8.14 0.42
C ASN A 144 -20.67 9.17 0.35
N VAL A 145 -20.65 10.12 1.27
CA VAL A 145 -21.67 11.18 1.38
C VAL A 145 -20.97 12.51 1.14
N LYS A 146 -21.21 13.09 -0.05
CA LYS A 146 -20.52 14.29 -0.55
C LYS A 146 -21.36 15.55 -0.44
N ASP A 147 -22.65 15.46 -0.76
CA ASP A 147 -23.57 16.59 -0.91
C ASP A 147 -24.19 17.01 0.44
N VAL A 148 -23.32 17.24 1.42
CA VAL A 148 -23.69 17.69 2.77
C VAL A 148 -22.67 18.71 3.25
N GLU A 149 -23.04 19.54 4.22
CA GLU A 149 -22.16 20.56 4.80
C GLU A 149 -20.84 19.97 5.33
N LYS A 150 -20.89 18.76 5.85
CA LYS A 150 -19.72 18.03 6.40
C LYS A 150 -19.59 16.66 5.75
N PRO A 151 -19.00 16.59 4.55
CA PRO A 151 -18.83 15.34 3.81
C PRO A 151 -18.06 14.28 4.60
N TYR A 152 -18.45 13.02 4.42
CA TYR A 152 -17.76 11.90 5.04
C TYR A 152 -17.73 10.65 4.16
N MET A 153 -16.73 9.80 4.39
CA MET A 153 -16.61 8.46 3.82
C MET A 153 -16.44 7.46 4.95
N LEU A 154 -17.16 6.35 4.87
CA LEU A 154 -17.02 5.21 5.76
C LEU A 154 -16.73 3.98 4.91
N VAL A 155 -15.68 3.24 5.24
CA VAL A 155 -15.34 1.94 4.65
C VAL A 155 -15.26 0.92 5.77
N LEU A 156 -15.91 -0.22 5.59
CA LEU A 156 -15.89 -1.35 6.51
C LEU A 156 -15.61 -2.60 5.70
N GLY A 157 -14.79 -3.49 6.20
CA GLY A 157 -14.51 -4.72 5.48
C GLY A 157 -13.68 -5.72 6.28
N ILE A 158 -13.41 -6.83 5.60
CA ILE A 158 -12.55 -7.91 6.07
C ILE A 158 -11.55 -8.20 4.95
N SER A 159 -10.29 -8.36 5.31
CA SER A 159 -9.22 -8.72 4.39
C SER A 159 -8.45 -9.93 4.91
N TYR A 160 -8.23 -10.92 4.07
CA TYR A 160 -7.29 -12.00 4.28
C TYR A 160 -6.05 -11.74 3.43
N ASN A 161 -4.89 -11.81 4.06
CA ASN A 161 -3.60 -11.66 3.41
C ASN A 161 -2.73 -12.88 3.72
N GLY A 162 -2.52 -13.74 2.72
CA GLY A 162 -1.70 -14.94 2.85
C GLY A 162 -0.25 -14.66 3.21
N THR A 163 0.25 -13.47 2.85
CA THR A 163 1.57 -12.96 3.25
C THR A 163 1.45 -12.02 4.45
N SER A 164 1.06 -12.57 5.60
CA SER A 164 0.92 -11.84 6.85
C SER A 164 1.44 -12.69 8.01
N PRO A 165 2.07 -12.10 9.03
CA PRO A 165 2.42 -12.82 10.24
C PRO A 165 1.19 -13.46 10.92
N ILE A 166 0.00 -12.94 10.66
CA ILE A 166 -1.26 -13.41 11.23
C ILE A 166 -2.10 -14.03 10.11
N ASP A 167 -2.28 -15.34 10.15
CA ASP A 167 -3.00 -16.13 9.14
C ASP A 167 -4.50 -16.23 9.41
N VAL A 168 -5.15 -15.08 9.59
CA VAL A 168 -6.61 -14.97 9.74
C VAL A 168 -7.16 -13.74 9.02
N PRO A 169 -8.42 -13.77 8.59
CA PRO A 169 -9.07 -12.57 8.06
C PRO A 169 -9.15 -11.48 9.13
N LEU A 170 -8.66 -10.27 8.79
CA LEU A 170 -8.64 -9.13 9.70
C LEU A 170 -9.70 -8.10 9.29
N PRO A 171 -10.50 -7.60 10.24
CA PRO A 171 -11.41 -6.50 9.97
C PRO A 171 -10.64 -5.19 9.78
N PHE A 172 -11.12 -4.35 8.87
CA PHE A 172 -10.62 -2.99 8.73
C PHE A 172 -11.77 -1.99 8.74
N VAL A 173 -11.46 -0.78 9.21
CA VAL A 173 -12.39 0.34 9.22
C VAL A 173 -11.64 1.60 8.80
N TYR A 174 -12.29 2.42 7.98
CA TYR A 174 -11.81 3.72 7.61
C TYR A 174 -12.99 4.71 7.64
N TYR A 175 -12.89 5.73 8.47
CA TYR A 175 -13.87 6.81 8.56
C TYR A 175 -13.17 8.14 8.38
N GLU A 176 -13.40 8.81 7.26
CA GLU A 176 -12.92 10.18 7.01
C GLU A 176 -14.08 11.15 7.06
N LYS A 177 -13.92 12.24 7.81
CA LYS A 177 -14.91 13.32 7.89
C LYS A 177 -14.25 14.67 7.74
N ARG A 178 -14.79 15.48 6.83
CA ARG A 178 -14.44 16.88 6.69
C ARG A 178 -15.32 17.68 7.62
N PHE A 179 -14.82 18.05 8.79
CA PHE A 179 -15.59 18.75 9.83
C PHE A 179 -15.49 20.28 9.74
N HIS A 180 -14.54 20.78 8.94
CA HIS A 180 -14.32 22.20 8.65
C HIS A 180 -13.82 22.34 7.19
N PRO A 181 -14.05 23.48 6.50
CA PRO A 181 -13.58 23.68 5.12
C PRO A 181 -12.08 23.35 4.89
N ASN A 182 -11.25 23.56 5.90
CA ASN A 182 -9.81 23.32 5.83
C ASN A 182 -9.35 22.05 6.56
N TRP A 183 -10.21 21.34 7.29
CA TRP A 183 -9.80 20.23 8.13
C TRP A 183 -10.62 18.98 7.90
N SER A 184 -9.96 17.85 7.81
CA SER A 184 -10.55 16.53 7.94
C SER A 184 -9.79 15.70 8.95
N TYR A 185 -10.46 14.71 9.54
CA TYR A 185 -9.81 13.63 10.28
C TYR A 185 -10.15 12.29 9.66
N VAL A 186 -9.24 11.36 9.88
CA VAL A 186 -9.40 9.95 9.54
C VAL A 186 -9.30 9.15 10.83
N LEU A 187 -10.25 8.27 11.07
CA LEU A 187 -10.24 7.29 12.15
C LEU A 187 -10.35 5.91 11.55
N GLY A 188 -9.46 5.01 11.93
CA GLY A 188 -9.52 3.65 11.42
C GLY A 188 -8.25 2.84 11.66
N ALA A 189 -8.32 1.61 11.20
CA ALA A 189 -7.20 0.70 11.06
C ALA A 189 -7.17 0.24 9.60
N PRO A 190 -5.99 0.25 8.95
CA PRO A 190 -4.65 0.42 9.51
C PRO A 190 -4.18 1.88 9.67
N LYS A 191 -5.02 2.90 9.46
CA LYS A 191 -4.60 4.30 9.37
C LYS A 191 -5.55 5.24 10.09
N SER A 192 -5.01 6.17 10.91
CA SER A 192 -5.72 7.31 11.52
C SER A 192 -4.91 8.58 11.38
N GLY A 193 -5.56 9.76 11.36
CA GLY A 193 -4.83 11.01 11.23
C GLY A 193 -5.70 12.25 11.02
N MET A 194 -5.04 13.36 10.75
CA MET A 194 -5.68 14.65 10.42
C MET A 194 -5.04 15.26 9.17
N LYS A 195 -5.85 16.02 8.42
CA LYS A 195 -5.40 16.74 7.23
C LYS A 195 -5.83 18.20 7.32
N TYR A 196 -4.92 19.10 6.97
CA TYR A 196 -5.18 20.53 6.82
C TYR A 196 -5.04 20.93 5.36
N PHE A 197 -6.13 21.37 4.75
CA PHE A 197 -6.20 21.77 3.33
C PHE A 197 -6.00 23.28 3.20
N THR A 198 -5.08 23.66 2.32
CA THR A 198 -4.88 25.06 1.94
C THR A 198 -5.86 25.46 0.83
N LYS A 199 -5.99 26.79 0.61
CA LYS A 199 -6.84 27.33 -0.47
C LYS A 199 -6.43 26.90 -1.89
N LYS A 200 -5.17 26.50 -2.08
CA LYS A 200 -4.65 26.03 -3.39
C LYS A 200 -4.78 24.52 -3.58
N GLY A 201 -5.44 23.79 -2.66
CA GLY A 201 -5.61 22.35 -2.74
C GLY A 201 -4.41 21.52 -2.28
N HIS A 202 -3.32 22.15 -1.81
CA HIS A 202 -2.24 21.47 -1.11
C HIS A 202 -2.73 21.09 0.29
N PHE A 203 -2.14 20.06 0.90
CA PHE A 203 -2.48 19.74 2.27
C PHE A 203 -1.28 19.25 3.09
N PHE A 204 -1.36 19.52 4.38
CA PHE A 204 -0.52 18.93 5.41
C PHE A 204 -1.30 17.79 6.07
N GLN A 205 -0.60 16.76 6.51
CA GLN A 205 -1.21 15.64 7.22
C GLN A 205 -0.34 15.21 8.38
N THR A 206 -0.97 14.71 9.44
CA THR A 206 -0.33 13.91 10.48
C THR A 206 -1.07 12.59 10.55
N GLU A 207 -0.32 11.49 10.59
CA GLU A 207 -0.89 10.15 10.49
C GLU A 207 -0.19 9.18 11.42
N VAL A 208 -0.98 8.28 12.00
CA VAL A 208 -0.51 7.04 12.59
C VAL A 208 -1.01 5.91 11.71
N PHE A 209 -0.11 5.06 11.22
CA PHE A 209 -0.49 3.94 10.35
C PHE A 209 0.47 2.76 10.48
N LEU A 210 -0.03 1.58 10.12
CA LEU A 210 0.77 0.37 10.00
C LEU A 210 1.35 0.28 8.59
N ASP A 211 2.65 0.00 8.48
CA ASP A 211 3.35 -0.39 7.26
C ASP A 211 4.11 -1.69 7.53
N GLY A 212 4.29 -2.53 6.52
CA GLY A 212 5.02 -3.77 6.69
C GLY A 212 5.04 -4.61 5.42
N TYR A 213 5.76 -5.72 5.51
CA TYR A 213 5.88 -6.74 4.47
C TYR A 213 6.05 -8.11 5.10
N TYR A 214 5.76 -9.14 4.31
CA TYR A 214 6.02 -10.53 4.60
C TYR A 214 6.39 -11.20 3.27
N VAL A 215 7.56 -11.83 3.19
CA VAL A 215 8.16 -12.26 1.93
C VAL A 215 8.86 -13.60 2.12
N ASN A 216 8.62 -14.54 1.20
CA ASN A 216 9.30 -15.82 1.15
C ASN A 216 10.79 -15.67 0.86
N ILE A 217 11.63 -16.53 1.42
CA ILE A 217 13.06 -16.65 1.14
C ILE A 217 13.29 -17.95 0.39
N GLN A 218 13.54 -17.88 -0.93
CA GLN A 218 14.03 -19.06 -1.65
C GLN A 218 15.41 -19.46 -1.11
N ASN A 219 15.71 -20.75 -1.07
CA ASN A 219 16.94 -21.28 -0.48
C ASN A 219 17.09 -20.95 1.01
N ASP A 220 16.09 -21.21 1.77
CA ASP A 220 16.01 -21.07 3.22
C ASP A 220 17.35 -20.79 3.94
N ILE A 221 17.34 -19.95 4.95
CA ILE A 221 18.56 -19.58 5.65
C ILE A 221 18.69 -20.41 6.93
N LEU A 222 19.77 -21.18 7.02
CA LEU A 222 20.10 -21.92 8.23
C LEU A 222 20.81 -21.01 9.23
N LEU A 223 20.13 -20.72 10.33
CA LEU A 223 20.65 -19.94 11.43
C LEU A 223 21.33 -20.84 12.47
N SER A 224 22.02 -20.22 13.44
CA SER A 224 22.62 -20.93 14.57
C SER A 224 21.56 -21.73 15.34
N GLY A 225 21.92 -22.95 15.79
CA GLY A 225 20.99 -23.83 16.52
C GLY A 225 20.08 -24.68 15.63
N ASN A 226 20.38 -24.77 14.34
CA ASN A 226 19.61 -25.55 13.34
C ASN A 226 18.21 -25.00 13.07
N ASN A 227 18.00 -23.69 13.30
CA ASN A 227 16.75 -23.02 12.96
C ASN A 227 16.76 -22.61 11.49
N LEU A 228 15.76 -23.08 10.73
CA LEU A 228 15.59 -22.77 9.30
C LEU A 228 14.65 -21.56 9.15
N SER A 229 15.10 -20.54 8.45
CA SER A 229 14.29 -19.37 8.12
C SER A 229 13.78 -19.47 6.69
N THR A 230 12.46 -19.46 6.57
CA THR A 230 11.73 -19.54 5.29
C THR A 230 11.22 -18.18 4.84
N ASP A 231 11.08 -17.23 5.78
CA ASP A 231 10.44 -15.95 5.51
C ASP A 231 11.13 -14.79 6.22
N VAL A 232 11.00 -13.60 5.65
CA VAL A 232 11.30 -12.33 6.31
C VAL A 232 10.06 -11.46 6.42
N SER A 233 9.87 -10.85 7.55
CA SER A 233 8.75 -9.94 7.78
C SER A 233 9.17 -8.66 8.47
N SER A 234 8.40 -7.60 8.26
CA SER A 234 8.47 -6.38 9.05
C SER A 234 7.07 -5.86 9.33
N THR A 235 6.88 -5.33 10.52
CA THR A 235 5.68 -4.59 10.92
C THR A 235 6.12 -3.36 11.68
N ALA A 236 5.68 -2.19 11.23
CA ALA A 236 5.97 -0.91 11.88
C ALA A 236 4.69 -0.11 12.10
N LEU A 237 4.51 0.43 13.31
CA LEU A 237 3.53 1.46 13.62
C LEU A 237 4.23 2.81 13.53
N LEU A 238 3.83 3.64 12.58
CA LEU A 238 4.49 4.87 12.20
C LEU A 238 3.69 6.10 12.63
N LEU A 239 4.36 7.09 13.24
CA LEU A 239 3.83 8.44 13.45
C LEU A 239 4.54 9.39 12.49
N THR A 240 3.77 10.07 11.64
CA THR A 240 4.32 10.85 10.53
C THR A 240 3.67 12.21 10.37
N LEU A 241 4.45 13.11 9.78
CA LEU A 241 4.00 14.38 9.23
C LEU A 241 4.22 14.35 7.72
N GLY A 242 3.29 14.85 6.95
CA GLY A 242 3.37 14.86 5.50
C GLY A 242 2.85 16.15 4.88
N TYR A 243 3.34 16.41 3.68
CA TYR A 243 2.89 17.48 2.83
C TYR A 243 2.63 16.94 1.43
N GLN A 244 1.47 17.26 0.87
CA GLN A 244 1.15 16.97 -0.53
C GLN A 244 0.99 18.26 -1.30
N TYR A 245 1.78 18.38 -2.38
CA TYR A 245 1.73 19.48 -3.34
C TYR A 245 0.96 19.04 -4.58
N LYS A 246 -0.11 19.75 -4.89
CA LYS A 246 -0.93 19.50 -6.08
C LYS A 246 -0.32 20.23 -7.27
N ILE A 247 0.19 19.48 -8.26
CA ILE A 247 0.79 20.03 -9.49
C ILE A 247 -0.31 20.39 -10.49
N THR A 248 -1.23 19.44 -10.74
CA THR A 248 -2.42 19.62 -11.58
C THR A 248 -3.66 19.17 -10.82
N LYS A 249 -4.83 19.18 -11.46
CA LYS A 249 -6.05 18.66 -10.83
C LYS A 249 -5.93 17.17 -10.47
N ASP A 250 -5.18 16.40 -11.24
CA ASP A 250 -5.09 14.93 -11.12
C ASP A 250 -3.70 14.46 -10.66
N MET A 251 -2.67 15.32 -10.70
CA MET A 251 -1.29 14.97 -10.38
C MET A 251 -0.80 15.68 -9.13
N SER A 252 -0.18 14.96 -8.23
CA SER A 252 0.46 15.51 -7.03
C SER A 252 1.76 14.79 -6.69
N VAL A 253 2.63 15.50 -5.98
CA VAL A 253 3.79 14.96 -5.30
C VAL A 253 3.58 15.05 -3.79
N TYR A 254 4.15 14.14 -3.04
CA TYR A 254 4.08 14.17 -1.60
C TYR A 254 5.41 13.81 -0.96
N PHE A 255 5.59 14.32 0.24
CA PHE A 255 6.68 14.00 1.11
C PHE A 255 6.15 13.73 2.52
N ILE A 256 6.57 12.63 3.12
CA ILE A 256 6.17 12.18 4.46
C ILE A 256 7.45 11.86 5.22
N GLY A 257 7.58 12.42 6.41
CA GLY A 257 8.66 12.11 7.32
C GLY A 257 8.11 11.80 8.70
N GLY A 258 8.78 10.92 9.43
CA GLY A 258 8.33 10.54 10.75
C GLY A 258 9.25 9.51 11.40
N ARG A 259 8.65 8.75 12.29
CA ARG A 259 9.39 7.72 13.03
C ARG A 259 8.45 6.55 13.34
N SER A 260 9.03 5.35 13.42
CA SER A 260 8.34 4.21 14.01
C SER A 260 8.23 4.41 15.53
N ILE A 261 7.06 4.12 16.07
CA ILE A 261 6.80 4.05 17.53
C ILE A 261 6.76 2.61 18.02
N TYR A 262 6.61 1.68 17.10
CA TYR A 262 6.80 0.24 17.25
C TYR A 262 7.35 -0.30 15.94
N GLN A 263 8.28 -1.22 16.01
CA GLN A 263 8.84 -1.94 14.87
C GLN A 263 9.21 -3.35 15.31
N ASN A 264 8.96 -4.31 14.43
CA ASN A 264 9.47 -5.66 14.51
C ASN A 264 9.78 -6.15 13.10
N SER A 265 11.06 -6.36 12.80
CA SER A 265 11.53 -7.00 11.59
C SER A 265 12.28 -8.26 11.99
N ALA A 266 11.86 -9.40 11.47
CA ALA A 266 12.35 -10.70 11.88
C ALA A 266 12.44 -11.70 10.73
N LEU A 267 13.36 -12.64 10.85
CA LEU A 267 13.36 -13.90 10.12
C LEU A 267 12.40 -14.88 10.80
N ARG A 268 11.63 -15.62 10.00
CA ARG A 268 10.61 -16.53 10.46
C ARG A 268 10.77 -17.93 9.92
N ASN A 269 10.24 -18.91 10.67
CA ASN A 269 10.10 -20.28 10.23
C ASN A 269 8.77 -20.53 9.49
N GLU A 270 8.51 -21.75 9.04
CA GLU A 270 7.25 -22.17 8.38
C GLU A 270 6.02 -21.95 9.27
N GLU A 271 6.15 -22.05 10.59
CA GLU A 271 5.09 -21.82 11.57
C GLU A 271 4.85 -20.31 11.82
N ARG A 272 5.57 -19.43 11.10
CA ARG A 272 5.52 -17.96 11.20
C ARG A 272 6.01 -17.40 12.55
N GLU A 273 6.78 -18.18 13.30
CA GLU A 273 7.40 -17.75 14.55
C GLU A 273 8.66 -16.92 14.27
N ASP A 274 8.91 -15.91 15.12
CA ASP A 274 10.12 -15.09 15.07
C ASP A 274 11.30 -15.92 15.57
N ILE A 275 12.25 -16.24 14.68
CA ILE A 275 13.45 -17.02 15.02
C ILE A 275 14.73 -16.17 15.09
N PHE A 276 14.72 -14.99 14.45
CA PHE A 276 15.83 -14.05 14.54
C PHE A 276 15.31 -12.60 14.31
N THR A 277 15.62 -11.70 15.24
CA THR A 277 15.25 -10.29 15.10
C THR A 277 16.28 -9.54 14.27
N LEU A 278 15.83 -8.92 13.19
CA LEU A 278 16.64 -8.07 12.31
C LEU A 278 16.64 -6.62 12.77
N ASN A 279 15.50 -6.12 13.23
CA ASN A 279 15.32 -4.75 13.69
C ASN A 279 14.08 -4.61 14.55
N ASP A 280 14.22 -4.18 15.80
CA ASP A 280 13.10 -3.88 16.72
C ASP A 280 13.17 -2.46 17.31
N ALA A 281 14.21 -1.68 16.96
CA ALA A 281 14.36 -0.33 17.44
C ALA A 281 13.53 0.68 16.64
N ALA A 282 13.04 1.67 17.36
CA ALA A 282 12.29 2.78 16.77
C ALA A 282 13.21 3.69 15.96
N GLY A 283 13.00 3.76 14.65
CA GLY A 283 13.82 4.48 13.67
C GLY A 283 13.09 5.62 12.95
N LEU A 284 13.83 6.36 12.14
CA LEU A 284 13.29 7.37 11.25
C LEU A 284 12.59 6.69 10.05
N TYR A 285 11.62 7.39 9.49
CA TYR A 285 10.87 6.98 8.32
C TYR A 285 10.70 8.13 7.35
N PHE A 286 11.04 7.92 6.09
CA PHE A 286 10.85 8.88 5.01
C PHE A 286 10.14 8.21 3.85
N ARG A 287 9.22 8.94 3.22
CA ARG A 287 8.50 8.47 2.04
C ARG A 287 8.19 9.64 1.13
N THR A 288 8.46 9.50 -0.14
CA THR A 288 8.14 10.48 -1.17
C THR A 288 7.57 9.79 -2.39
N GLY A 289 6.77 10.51 -3.16
CA GLY A 289 6.22 9.92 -4.36
C GLY A 289 5.44 10.90 -5.22
N ILE A 290 5.12 10.41 -6.41
CA ILE A 290 4.23 11.06 -7.37
C ILE A 290 3.00 10.17 -7.51
N ARG A 291 1.82 10.79 -7.55
CA ARG A 291 0.57 10.10 -7.78
C ARG A 291 -0.27 10.83 -8.81
N ILE A 292 -0.95 10.04 -9.65
CA ILE A 292 -1.97 10.49 -10.58
C ILE A 292 -3.27 9.80 -10.15
N GLY A 293 -4.27 10.61 -9.81
CA GLY A 293 -5.61 10.15 -9.46
C GLY A 293 -6.61 10.46 -10.58
N ILE A 294 -7.82 9.95 -10.46
CA ILE A 294 -8.95 10.26 -11.34
C ILE A 294 -9.78 11.38 -10.73
#